data_7b58e0b8e568c8b286ce763350e1346d
#
_entry.id   7b58e0b8e568c8b286ce763350e1346d
#
_cell.length_a   1.000
_cell.length_b   1.000
_cell.length_c   1.000
_cell.angle_alpha   90.00
_cell.angle_beta   90.00
_cell.angle_gamma   90.00
#
_symmetry.space_group_name_H-M   'P 1'
#
loop_
_entity.id
_entity.type
_entity.pdbx_description
1 polymer ?
#
loop_
_entity_poly.entity_id
_entity_poly.type
_entity_poly.pdbx_seq_one_letter_code
_entity_poly.pdbx_strand_id
1 'polypeptide(L)'
;MSETLTAVHSPEWPRSNPSRSEASMQRTSLRIAQIAPPFERVPPLAYGGTERIVHGLVTELDQRGHQVTTFASGDSVVPGRHVDTVAEALRPAGYTGDSLPYMQQTVQMVLARIDEFDLLHSHLEWLSLLLARVSPIPVVSTFHGRLDLPYARDLLIDPPGGLVAISNNQASTHPDVPWAAVVHNGLRLADAPFGKRRTDALCFVGRVAPEKGIVEAIEIAHEAGRPLRIAAKVAPGGPEREYYDAVFKPALDAAGSSVEYLGELAQADRDTLFAESYAALMPGSWPEPFGLAAIEALACGTPLIARRIGALPEILRDGIDGFFGDDVTAMAYKVDEVASLDRRAIRASVIKRFSVERMTDGYEVVYRSMLGISEPGSVASGADDGGGVIPPERLAARRTDRQGAVARR
;
A
#
# COMPACT_ATOMS: atom_id res chain seq x y z
N MET A 1 -1.26 40.29 40.23
CA MET A 1 -0.25 39.24 40.52
C MET A 1 0.03 38.55 39.20
N SER A 2 1.16 38.87 38.62
CA SER A 2 1.59 38.37 37.29
C SER A 2 2.53 37.21 37.54
N GLU A 3 2.12 35.97 37.25
CA GLU A 3 3.00 34.82 37.33
C GLU A 3 3.74 34.67 35.98
N THR A 4 5.03 34.81 36.07
CA THR A 4 5.98 34.66 34.98
C THR A 4 6.15 33.17 34.67
N LEU A 5 5.72 32.73 33.50
CA LEU A 5 6.03 31.40 32.99
C LEU A 5 7.53 31.30 32.71
N THR A 6 8.22 30.50 33.52
CA THR A 6 9.62 30.12 33.31
C THR A 6 9.75 29.24 32.07
N ALA A 7 10.57 29.66 31.12
CA ALA A 7 10.91 28.92 29.93
C ALA A 7 11.56 27.56 30.29
N VAL A 8 10.98 26.48 29.81
CA VAL A 8 11.56 25.14 29.94
C VAL A 8 12.73 25.06 28.97
N HIS A 9 13.93 24.90 29.50
CA HIS A 9 15.13 24.64 28.70
C HIS A 9 14.97 23.33 27.94
N SER A 10 15.07 23.41 26.61
CA SER A 10 15.23 22.25 25.76
C SER A 10 16.57 21.58 26.05
N PRO A 11 16.62 20.24 26.23
CA PRO A 11 17.89 19.56 26.42
C PRO A 11 18.73 19.65 25.14
N GLU A 12 19.95 20.13 25.24
CA GLU A 12 20.94 20.05 24.18
C GLU A 12 21.35 18.59 23.98
N TRP A 13 21.01 18.02 22.84
CA TRP A 13 21.43 16.68 22.44
C TRP A 13 22.92 16.69 22.05
N PRO A 14 23.72 15.68 22.43
CA PRO A 14 25.11 15.60 22.02
C PRO A 14 25.21 15.51 20.51
N ARG A 15 26.02 16.41 19.92
CA ARG A 15 26.33 16.42 18.48
C ARG A 15 26.95 15.10 18.07
N SER A 16 26.51 14.57 16.95
CA SER A 16 26.96 13.32 16.33
C SER A 16 28.48 13.13 16.34
N ASN A 17 28.90 11.94 16.75
CA ASN A 17 30.30 11.52 16.76
C ASN A 17 30.82 11.41 15.31
N PRO A 18 31.81 12.22 14.87
CA PRO A 18 32.27 12.27 13.47
C PRO A 18 32.89 10.96 12.96
N SER A 19 33.25 10.01 13.84
CA SER A 19 33.80 8.70 13.45
C SER A 19 32.76 7.72 12.83
N ARG A 20 31.44 8.01 12.96
CA ARG A 20 30.39 7.20 12.34
C ARG A 20 30.17 7.52 10.85
N SER A 21 30.49 8.75 10.40
CA SER A 21 30.18 9.19 9.03
C SER A 21 31.06 8.55 7.96
N GLU A 22 32.34 8.31 8.23
CA GLU A 22 33.26 7.77 7.21
C GLU A 22 33.12 6.26 7.00
N ALA A 23 32.78 5.48 8.02
CA ALA A 23 32.49 4.05 7.92
C ALA A 23 31.15 3.74 7.22
N SER A 24 30.22 4.71 7.17
CA SER A 24 28.90 4.59 6.51
C SER A 24 28.97 4.68 4.99
N MET A 25 29.93 5.42 4.44
CA MET A 25 30.00 5.73 3.00
C MET A 25 30.35 4.55 2.08
N GLN A 26 30.75 3.38 2.63
CA GLN A 26 31.16 2.18 1.87
C GLN A 26 30.32 0.93 2.12
N ARG A 27 29.25 1.00 2.93
CA ARG A 27 28.44 -0.19 3.22
C ARG A 27 27.50 -0.52 2.06
N THR A 28 27.69 -1.63 1.40
CA THR A 28 26.74 -2.24 0.47
C THR A 28 25.56 -2.86 1.20
N SER A 29 25.75 -3.39 2.43
CA SER A 29 24.74 -4.02 3.29
C SER A 29 24.36 -3.10 4.45
N LEU A 30 23.08 -2.91 4.68
CA LEU A 30 22.48 -2.09 5.76
C LEU A 30 21.88 -2.99 6.83
N ARG A 31 21.87 -2.53 8.09
CA ARG A 31 21.13 -3.11 9.21
C ARG A 31 19.80 -2.39 9.35
N ILE A 32 18.70 -3.04 8.96
CA ILE A 32 17.39 -2.42 8.81
C ILE A 32 16.40 -3.05 9.80
N ALA A 33 15.73 -2.22 10.61
CA ALA A 33 14.56 -2.65 11.35
C ALA A 33 13.31 -2.42 10.50
N GLN A 34 12.56 -3.48 10.17
CA GLN A 34 11.23 -3.41 9.56
C GLN A 34 10.17 -3.56 10.64
N ILE A 35 9.28 -2.60 10.78
CA ILE A 35 8.33 -2.52 11.89
C ILE A 35 6.92 -2.66 11.33
N ALA A 36 6.36 -3.85 11.45
CA ALA A 36 5.00 -4.17 11.00
C ALA A 36 3.95 -3.84 12.08
N PRO A 37 2.71 -3.50 11.69
CA PRO A 37 1.62 -3.40 12.64
C PRO A 37 1.26 -4.79 13.22
N PRO A 38 0.75 -4.87 14.47
CA PRO A 38 0.46 -6.15 15.13
C PRO A 38 -0.88 -6.76 14.72
N PHE A 39 -1.53 -6.27 13.65
CA PHE A 39 -2.91 -6.63 13.32
C PHE A 39 -3.04 -7.99 12.66
N GLU A 40 -2.20 -8.29 11.69
CA GLU A 40 -2.12 -9.56 10.99
C GLU A 40 -0.68 -10.09 11.06
N ARG A 41 -0.50 -11.40 10.91
CA ARG A 41 0.84 -11.98 10.78
C ARG A 41 1.51 -11.56 9.46
N VAL A 42 2.83 -11.67 9.39
CA VAL A 42 3.63 -11.41 8.20
C VAL A 42 4.23 -12.72 7.66
N PRO A 43 3.81 -13.25 6.46
CA PRO A 43 2.70 -12.78 5.64
C PRO A 43 1.34 -13.18 6.23
N PRO A 44 0.25 -12.48 5.88
CA PRO A 44 -1.08 -12.82 6.35
C PRO A 44 -1.57 -14.10 5.65
N LEU A 45 -2.46 -14.85 6.31
CA LEU A 45 -3.05 -16.07 5.73
C LEU A 45 -4.08 -15.75 4.64
N ALA A 46 -4.81 -14.65 4.78
CA ALA A 46 -5.85 -14.22 3.85
C ALA A 46 -5.78 -12.71 3.58
N TYR A 47 -6.58 -11.90 4.28
CA TYR A 47 -6.56 -10.43 4.17
C TYR A 47 -5.41 -9.82 4.97
N GLY A 48 -4.73 -8.81 4.40
CA GLY A 48 -3.63 -8.09 5.05
C GLY A 48 -2.72 -7.44 4.00
N GLY A 49 -3.11 -6.26 3.52
CA GLY A 49 -2.38 -5.56 2.43
C GLY A 49 -1.00 -5.10 2.88
N THR A 50 -0.93 -4.42 4.02
CA THR A 50 0.32 -3.90 4.58
C THR A 50 1.32 -5.01 4.87
N GLU A 51 0.87 -6.08 5.50
CA GLU A 51 1.74 -7.19 5.92
C GLU A 51 2.28 -7.97 4.71
N ARG A 52 1.52 -8.02 3.60
CA ARG A 52 2.02 -8.60 2.34
C ARG A 52 3.13 -7.74 1.73
N ILE A 53 2.99 -6.42 1.77
CA ILE A 53 4.01 -5.49 1.32
C ILE A 53 5.26 -5.61 2.19
N VAL A 54 5.11 -5.63 3.52
CA VAL A 54 6.23 -5.81 4.45
C VAL A 54 6.93 -7.14 4.18
N HIS A 55 6.19 -8.25 4.04
CA HIS A 55 6.78 -9.56 3.74
C HIS A 55 7.59 -9.56 2.44
N GLY A 56 7.02 -8.99 1.36
CA GLY A 56 7.70 -8.86 0.08
C GLY A 56 9.01 -8.07 0.20
N LEU A 57 8.93 -6.90 0.83
CA LEU A 57 10.07 -6.02 1.03
C LEU A 57 11.17 -6.67 1.89
N VAL A 58 10.80 -7.27 3.03
CA VAL A 58 11.75 -7.96 3.92
C VAL A 58 12.46 -9.08 3.17
N THR A 59 11.69 -9.88 2.41
CA THR A 59 12.25 -11.01 1.66
C THR A 59 13.23 -10.52 0.59
N GLU A 60 12.89 -9.49 -0.15
CA GLU A 60 13.75 -8.97 -1.20
C GLU A 60 15.01 -8.29 -0.64
N LEU A 61 14.89 -7.52 0.45
CA LEU A 61 16.03 -6.92 1.14
C LEU A 61 17.02 -7.97 1.70
N ASP A 62 16.49 -9.04 2.29
CA ASP A 62 17.32 -10.16 2.77
C ASP A 62 18.06 -10.86 1.62
N GLN A 63 17.37 -11.13 0.49
CA GLN A 63 17.99 -11.68 -0.71
C GLN A 63 19.08 -10.80 -1.31
N ARG A 64 18.97 -9.47 -1.16
CA ARG A 64 19.99 -8.49 -1.56
C ARG A 64 21.14 -8.37 -0.56
N GLY A 65 21.11 -9.14 0.53
CA GLY A 65 22.19 -9.21 1.51
C GLY A 65 22.15 -8.13 2.59
N HIS A 66 21.03 -7.43 2.78
CA HIS A 66 20.82 -6.56 3.94
C HIS A 66 20.57 -7.40 5.20
N GLN A 67 20.94 -6.86 6.36
CA GLN A 67 20.65 -7.47 7.66
C GLN A 67 19.30 -6.95 8.16
N VAL A 68 18.24 -7.70 7.87
CA VAL A 68 16.88 -7.28 8.21
C VAL A 68 16.45 -7.90 9.55
N THR A 69 15.97 -7.08 10.45
CA THR A 69 15.25 -7.48 11.66
C THR A 69 13.80 -7.03 11.56
N THR A 70 12.87 -7.97 11.57
CA THR A 70 11.45 -7.69 11.46
C THR A 70 10.79 -7.73 12.84
N PHE A 71 10.17 -6.63 13.24
CA PHE A 71 9.30 -6.54 14.41
C PHE A 71 7.86 -6.80 13.95
N ALA A 72 7.31 -7.94 14.32
CA ALA A 72 5.97 -8.40 13.91
C ALA A 72 5.36 -9.31 14.97
N SER A 73 4.12 -9.79 14.78
CA SER A 73 3.51 -10.80 15.66
C SER A 73 4.29 -12.11 15.64
N GLY A 74 4.33 -12.84 16.76
CA GLY A 74 5.14 -14.06 16.95
C GLY A 74 4.76 -15.23 16.04
N ASP A 75 3.55 -15.22 15.50
CA ASP A 75 3.06 -16.18 14.49
C ASP A 75 3.52 -15.84 13.05
N SER A 76 4.28 -14.76 12.86
CA SER A 76 4.83 -14.36 11.56
C SER A 76 5.97 -15.28 11.10
N VAL A 77 6.14 -15.39 9.78
CA VAL A 77 7.21 -16.16 9.14
C VAL A 77 7.95 -15.27 8.15
N VAL A 78 9.12 -14.79 8.54
CA VAL A 78 9.92 -13.84 7.76
C VAL A 78 11.37 -14.32 7.69
N PRO A 79 12.13 -14.02 6.62
CA PRO A 79 13.57 -14.25 6.58
C PRO A 79 14.31 -13.27 7.51
N GLY A 80 15.58 -13.56 7.74
CA GLY A 80 16.40 -12.76 8.63
C GLY A 80 16.05 -12.95 10.10
N ARG A 81 16.19 -11.88 10.89
CA ARG A 81 15.88 -11.90 12.32
C ARG A 81 14.43 -11.46 12.57
N HIS A 82 13.73 -12.20 13.42
CA HIS A 82 12.38 -11.87 13.86
C HIS A 82 12.37 -11.50 15.35
N VAL A 83 11.60 -10.48 15.71
CA VAL A 83 11.34 -10.04 17.09
C VAL A 83 9.83 -9.99 17.29
N ASP A 84 9.32 -10.83 18.18
CA ASP A 84 7.90 -10.94 18.48
C ASP A 84 7.43 -9.69 19.24
N THR A 85 6.49 -8.93 18.65
CA THR A 85 5.90 -7.73 19.29
C THR A 85 4.67 -8.07 20.12
N VAL A 86 3.94 -9.10 19.70
CA VAL A 86 2.81 -9.77 20.38
C VAL A 86 2.94 -11.26 20.12
N ALA A 87 2.35 -12.10 20.96
CA ALA A 87 2.46 -13.55 20.80
C ALA A 87 1.81 -14.06 19.52
N GLU A 88 0.66 -13.50 19.16
CA GLU A 88 -0.13 -13.82 17.97
C GLU A 88 -0.75 -12.54 17.43
N ALA A 89 -0.99 -12.47 16.12
CA ALA A 89 -1.61 -11.33 15.45
C ALA A 89 -3.00 -11.02 16.03
N LEU A 90 -3.28 -9.75 16.29
CA LEU A 90 -4.44 -9.32 17.09
C LEU A 90 -5.79 -9.68 16.45
N ARG A 91 -5.92 -9.55 15.12
CA ARG A 91 -7.19 -9.83 14.43
C ARG A 91 -7.50 -11.31 14.36
N PRO A 92 -6.57 -12.21 13.95
CA PRO A 92 -6.78 -13.66 14.02
C PRO A 92 -7.06 -14.16 15.44
N ALA A 93 -6.40 -13.57 16.45
CA ALA A 93 -6.67 -13.86 17.86
C ALA A 93 -8.05 -13.37 18.37
N GLY A 94 -8.83 -12.70 17.50
CA GLY A 94 -10.16 -12.19 17.86
C GLY A 94 -10.15 -10.94 18.75
N TYR A 95 -9.01 -10.24 18.83
CA TYR A 95 -8.91 -9.03 19.63
C TYR A 95 -9.69 -7.87 19.00
N THR A 96 -10.59 -7.26 19.77
CA THR A 96 -11.44 -6.14 19.34
C THR A 96 -11.22 -4.87 20.17
N GLY A 97 -10.27 -4.89 21.10
CA GLY A 97 -9.97 -3.76 21.99
C GLY A 97 -9.08 -2.70 21.35
N ASP A 98 -8.58 -1.77 22.18
CA ASP A 98 -7.66 -0.73 21.77
C ASP A 98 -6.28 -1.32 21.42
N SER A 99 -5.85 -1.18 20.19
CA SER A 99 -4.55 -1.68 19.70
C SER A 99 -3.37 -0.74 19.97
N LEU A 100 -3.63 0.51 20.39
CA LEU A 100 -2.59 1.51 20.63
C LEU A 100 -1.53 1.05 21.65
N PRO A 101 -1.88 0.41 22.79
CA PRO A 101 -0.87 -0.10 23.73
C PRO A 101 0.10 -1.09 23.12
N TYR A 102 -0.35 -1.99 22.23
CA TYR A 102 0.50 -2.96 21.54
C TYR A 102 1.44 -2.28 20.54
N MET A 103 0.95 -1.30 19.80
CA MET A 103 1.80 -0.51 18.90
C MET A 103 2.83 0.32 19.67
N GLN A 104 2.45 0.90 20.83
CA GLN A 104 3.37 1.60 21.72
C GLN A 104 4.44 0.65 22.28
N GLN A 105 4.05 -0.57 22.69
CA GLN A 105 5.00 -1.61 23.14
C GLN A 105 5.99 -1.94 22.02
N THR A 106 5.53 -2.09 20.78
CA THR A 106 6.39 -2.30 19.61
C THR A 106 7.43 -1.20 19.47
N VAL A 107 7.02 0.07 19.58
CA VAL A 107 7.95 1.22 19.55
C VAL A 107 8.99 1.14 20.66
N GLN A 108 8.60 0.82 21.89
CA GLN A 108 9.52 0.65 23.00
C GLN A 108 10.54 -0.48 22.76
N MET A 109 10.09 -1.61 22.20
CA MET A 109 10.97 -2.74 21.88
C MET A 109 12.01 -2.38 20.80
N VAL A 110 11.62 -1.58 19.80
CA VAL A 110 12.50 -1.06 18.75
C VAL A 110 13.54 -0.11 19.35
N LEU A 111 13.09 0.88 20.15
CA LEU A 111 13.98 1.86 20.77
C LEU A 111 14.98 1.22 21.75
N ALA A 112 14.59 0.16 22.45
CA ALA A 112 15.49 -0.59 23.33
C ALA A 112 16.63 -1.32 22.58
N ARG A 113 16.52 -1.44 21.23
CA ARG A 113 17.51 -2.11 20.35
C ARG A 113 18.09 -1.16 19.30
N ILE A 114 17.94 0.13 19.48
CA ILE A 114 18.21 1.14 18.45
C ILE A 114 19.64 1.09 17.90
N ASP A 115 20.63 0.73 18.73
CA ASP A 115 22.04 0.63 18.36
C ASP A 115 22.34 -0.56 17.42
N GLU A 116 21.40 -1.49 17.27
CA GLU A 116 21.54 -2.64 16.36
C GLU A 116 21.30 -2.23 14.88
N PHE A 117 20.73 -1.04 14.62
CA PHE A 117 20.27 -0.64 13.29
C PHE A 117 21.01 0.57 12.74
N ASP A 118 21.05 0.67 11.41
CA ASP A 118 21.49 1.86 10.69
C ASP A 118 20.30 2.78 10.40
N LEU A 119 19.11 2.18 10.18
CA LEU A 119 17.83 2.89 10.00
C LEU A 119 16.64 2.03 10.44
N LEU A 120 15.52 2.70 10.69
CA LEU A 120 14.23 2.09 10.92
C LEU A 120 13.31 2.32 9.72
N HIS A 121 12.49 1.31 9.36
CA HIS A 121 11.38 1.48 8.44
C HIS A 121 10.08 1.09 9.13
N SER A 122 9.21 2.06 9.38
CA SER A 122 7.98 1.90 10.13
C SER A 122 6.75 1.91 9.21
N HIS A 123 5.87 0.95 9.43
CA HIS A 123 4.56 0.80 8.81
C HIS A 123 3.42 1.00 9.83
N LEU A 124 3.71 1.68 10.96
CA LEU A 124 2.75 1.91 12.06
C LEU A 124 1.88 3.15 11.83
N GLU A 125 1.67 3.57 10.58
CA GLU A 125 0.85 4.72 10.22
C GLU A 125 1.25 5.97 11.06
N TRP A 126 0.28 6.61 11.73
CA TRP A 126 0.48 7.84 12.49
C TRP A 126 1.49 7.73 13.64
N LEU A 127 1.65 6.53 14.22
CA LEU A 127 2.64 6.32 15.30
C LEU A 127 4.08 6.37 14.75
N SER A 128 4.27 6.16 13.45
CA SER A 128 5.57 6.33 12.79
C SER A 128 6.11 7.76 12.93
N LEU A 129 5.23 8.78 12.93
CA LEU A 129 5.64 10.18 13.12
C LEU A 129 6.25 10.42 14.50
N LEU A 130 5.65 9.83 15.54
CA LEU A 130 6.17 9.93 16.88
C LEU A 130 7.51 9.18 17.01
N LEU A 131 7.59 7.96 16.47
CA LEU A 131 8.84 7.19 16.45
C LEU A 131 9.97 7.99 15.77
N ALA A 132 9.68 8.62 14.63
CA ALA A 132 10.66 9.39 13.88
C ALA A 132 11.15 10.65 14.64
N ARG A 133 10.30 11.24 15.51
CA ARG A 133 10.72 12.38 16.34
C ARG A 133 11.62 12.01 17.51
N VAL A 134 11.49 10.79 18.04
CA VAL A 134 12.27 10.35 19.22
C VAL A 134 13.46 9.47 18.87
N SER A 135 13.53 8.98 17.63
CA SER A 135 14.61 8.10 17.17
C SER A 135 15.91 8.88 16.94
N PRO A 136 17.06 8.41 17.47
CA PRO A 136 18.37 9.01 17.21
C PRO A 136 18.97 8.61 15.85
N ILE A 137 18.32 7.70 15.12
CA ILE A 137 18.73 7.25 13.77
C ILE A 137 17.61 7.50 12.76
N PRO A 138 17.90 7.54 11.45
CA PRO A 138 16.90 7.80 10.43
C PRO A 138 15.71 6.83 10.49
N VAL A 139 14.50 7.37 10.27
CA VAL A 139 13.27 6.59 10.19
C VAL A 139 12.60 6.86 8.85
N VAL A 140 12.35 5.81 8.09
CA VAL A 140 11.45 5.83 6.94
C VAL A 140 10.06 5.47 7.44
N SER A 141 9.06 6.27 7.08
CA SER A 141 7.67 6.09 7.50
C SER A 141 6.79 5.93 6.27
N THR A 142 6.30 4.72 6.02
CA THR A 142 5.38 4.45 4.92
C THR A 142 3.95 4.39 5.42
N PHE A 143 3.08 5.22 4.81
CA PHE A 143 1.65 5.19 5.06
C PHE A 143 0.95 4.31 4.03
N HIS A 144 0.18 3.32 4.50
CA HIS A 144 -0.59 2.41 3.65
C HIS A 144 -2.07 2.77 3.56
N GLY A 145 -2.56 3.57 4.51
CA GLY A 145 -3.93 4.03 4.58
C GLY A 145 -4.19 5.36 3.85
N ARG A 146 -5.41 5.86 4.05
CA ARG A 146 -5.83 7.17 3.54
C ARG A 146 -5.18 8.30 4.33
N LEU A 147 -4.84 9.36 3.61
CA LEU A 147 -4.34 10.61 4.18
C LEU A 147 -5.29 11.80 3.97
N ASP A 148 -6.38 11.62 3.23
CA ASP A 148 -7.44 12.62 3.03
C ASP A 148 -8.44 12.69 4.20
N LEU A 149 -8.03 12.24 5.39
CA LEU A 149 -8.83 12.26 6.61
C LEU A 149 -8.75 13.63 7.29
N PRO A 150 -9.81 14.08 7.98
CA PRO A 150 -9.88 15.44 8.53
C PRO A 150 -8.70 15.80 9.46
N TYR A 151 -8.21 14.85 10.25
CA TYR A 151 -7.10 15.04 11.19
C TYR A 151 -5.71 14.93 10.56
N ALA A 152 -5.61 14.40 9.34
CA ALA A 152 -4.32 14.12 8.70
C ALA A 152 -3.49 15.41 8.50
N ARG A 153 -4.16 16.50 8.10
CA ARG A 153 -3.50 17.79 7.89
C ARG A 153 -2.77 18.28 9.14
N ASP A 154 -3.43 18.19 10.29
CA ASP A 154 -2.86 18.71 11.54
C ASP A 154 -1.67 17.86 12.02
N LEU A 155 -1.72 16.55 11.82
CA LEU A 155 -0.63 15.62 12.15
C LEU A 155 0.57 15.75 11.20
N LEU A 156 0.34 16.24 9.98
CA LEU A 156 1.37 16.44 8.96
C LEU A 156 1.88 17.90 8.86
N ILE A 157 1.52 18.77 9.81
CA ILE A 157 2.17 20.08 9.98
C ILE A 157 3.59 19.84 10.44
N ASP A 158 4.63 20.24 9.82
CA ASP A 158 6.02 20.01 10.19
C ASP A 158 6.34 18.52 10.52
N PRO A 159 6.13 17.60 9.57
CA PRO A 159 6.37 16.19 9.81
C PRO A 159 7.89 15.91 9.90
N PRO A 160 8.30 14.86 10.61
CA PRO A 160 9.68 14.39 10.55
C PRO A 160 10.05 13.98 9.12
N GLY A 161 11.34 14.00 8.78
CA GLY A 161 11.82 13.51 7.49
C GLY A 161 11.54 12.02 7.26
N GLY A 162 11.72 11.54 6.03
CA GLY A 162 11.61 10.12 5.69
C GLY A 162 10.19 9.63 5.42
N LEU A 163 9.22 10.51 5.18
CA LEU A 163 7.86 10.12 4.81
C LEU A 163 7.81 9.60 3.38
N VAL A 164 7.21 8.43 3.18
CA VAL A 164 7.02 7.81 1.87
C VAL A 164 5.53 7.58 1.62
N ALA A 165 5.05 8.11 0.50
CA ALA A 165 3.73 7.82 -0.02
C ALA A 165 3.77 6.61 -0.97
N ILE A 166 2.68 5.84 -1.02
CA ILE A 166 2.58 4.65 -1.88
C ILE A 166 1.94 4.94 -3.25
N SER A 167 1.53 6.17 -3.49
CA SER A 167 1.04 6.64 -4.80
C SER A 167 1.18 8.16 -4.93
N ASN A 168 1.19 8.66 -6.16
CA ASN A 168 1.12 10.11 -6.40
C ASN A 168 -0.21 10.70 -5.93
N ASN A 169 -1.30 9.93 -6.05
CA ASN A 169 -2.60 10.35 -5.54
C ASN A 169 -2.54 10.56 -4.03
N GLN A 170 -1.99 9.61 -3.27
CA GLN A 170 -1.84 9.74 -1.83
C GLN A 170 -0.95 10.95 -1.46
N ALA A 171 0.19 11.12 -2.10
CA ALA A 171 1.07 12.29 -1.86
C ALA A 171 0.38 13.63 -2.18
N SER A 172 -0.49 13.65 -3.21
CA SER A 172 -1.19 14.86 -3.65
C SER A 172 -2.27 15.35 -2.68
N THR A 173 -2.71 14.52 -1.74
CA THR A 173 -3.64 14.95 -0.67
C THR A 173 -3.01 15.98 0.26
N HIS A 174 -1.67 15.94 0.40
CA HIS A 174 -0.88 16.86 1.21
C HIS A 174 0.34 17.36 0.42
N PRO A 175 0.15 18.27 -0.55
CA PRO A 175 1.22 18.72 -1.45
C PRO A 175 2.31 19.55 -0.74
N ASP A 176 2.03 20.02 0.48
CA ASP A 176 2.98 20.81 1.29
C ASP A 176 3.89 19.94 2.17
N VAL A 177 3.57 18.65 2.29
CA VAL A 177 4.42 17.69 3.03
C VAL A 177 5.69 17.41 2.23
N PRO A 178 6.88 17.48 2.85
CA PRO A 178 8.14 17.16 2.21
C PRO A 178 8.33 15.64 2.10
N TRP A 179 7.58 15.02 1.17
CA TRP A 179 7.71 13.59 0.91
C TRP A 179 9.13 13.24 0.50
N ALA A 180 9.75 12.26 1.15
CA ALA A 180 11.06 11.74 0.77
C ALA A 180 11.01 11.03 -0.58
N ALA A 181 9.90 10.33 -0.86
CA ALA A 181 9.65 9.68 -2.13
C ALA A 181 8.16 9.31 -2.29
N VAL A 182 7.78 8.95 -3.52
CA VAL A 182 6.62 8.10 -3.81
C VAL A 182 7.16 6.75 -4.25
N VAL A 183 6.90 5.70 -3.48
CA VAL A 183 7.28 4.33 -3.80
C VAL A 183 6.01 3.51 -3.96
N HIS A 184 5.69 3.13 -5.19
CA HIS A 184 4.53 2.27 -5.45
C HIS A 184 4.71 0.92 -4.77
N ASN A 185 3.64 0.38 -4.21
CA ASN A 185 3.63 -0.97 -3.68
C ASN A 185 3.95 -1.99 -4.77
N GLY A 186 4.72 -3.02 -4.41
CA GLY A 186 5.10 -4.11 -5.28
C GLY A 186 4.83 -5.48 -4.66
N LEU A 187 4.49 -6.46 -5.50
CA LEU A 187 4.25 -7.84 -5.10
C LEU A 187 5.07 -8.80 -5.98
N ARG A 188 5.16 -10.08 -5.57
CA ARG A 188 5.73 -11.17 -6.39
C ARG A 188 4.77 -11.56 -7.51
N LEU A 189 4.54 -10.64 -8.43
CA LEU A 189 3.54 -10.76 -9.49
C LEU A 189 3.92 -11.80 -10.56
N ALA A 190 5.20 -12.13 -10.70
CA ALA A 190 5.67 -13.13 -11.65
C ALA A 190 5.11 -14.54 -11.35
N ASP A 191 4.84 -14.84 -10.07
CA ASP A 191 4.32 -16.13 -9.63
C ASP A 191 2.80 -16.26 -9.82
N ALA A 192 2.09 -15.16 -10.14
CA ALA A 192 0.66 -15.17 -10.37
C ALA A 192 0.28 -16.09 -11.55
N PRO A 193 -0.78 -16.92 -11.43
CA PRO A 193 -1.20 -17.78 -12.50
C PRO A 193 -1.66 -16.96 -13.73
N PHE A 194 -1.33 -17.45 -14.92
CA PHE A 194 -1.85 -16.89 -16.16
C PHE A 194 -2.88 -17.87 -16.75
N GLY A 195 -4.16 -17.48 -16.69
CA GLY A 195 -5.27 -18.38 -16.99
C GLY A 195 -5.24 -18.96 -18.40
N LYS A 196 -5.17 -20.28 -18.50
CA LYS A 196 -5.37 -21.04 -19.74
C LYS A 196 -6.86 -21.23 -20.05
N ARG A 197 -7.70 -21.28 -19.02
CA ARG A 197 -9.13 -21.53 -19.09
C ARG A 197 -9.84 -20.28 -18.55
N ARG A 198 -10.64 -19.65 -19.40
CA ARG A 198 -11.42 -18.48 -19.04
C ARG A 198 -12.89 -18.83 -18.99
N THR A 199 -13.57 -18.21 -18.06
CA THR A 199 -15.03 -18.18 -18.00
C THR A 199 -15.54 -16.85 -18.58
N ASP A 200 -16.83 -16.76 -18.79
CA ASP A 200 -17.49 -15.50 -19.15
C ASP A 200 -17.84 -14.65 -17.91
N ALA A 201 -17.49 -15.14 -16.72
CA ALA A 201 -17.80 -14.47 -15.47
C ALA A 201 -16.85 -13.28 -15.20
N LEU A 202 -17.43 -12.20 -14.74
CA LEU A 202 -16.72 -11.12 -14.10
C LEU A 202 -16.30 -11.52 -12.69
N CYS A 203 -15.33 -10.82 -12.09
CA CYS A 203 -15.03 -11.00 -10.68
C CYS A 203 -14.94 -9.67 -9.93
N PHE A 204 -15.25 -9.76 -8.63
CA PHE A 204 -15.01 -8.70 -7.66
C PHE A 204 -14.23 -9.29 -6.49
N VAL A 205 -13.17 -8.58 -6.04
CA VAL A 205 -12.35 -8.99 -4.89
C VAL A 205 -12.17 -7.81 -3.95
N GLY A 206 -12.54 -7.97 -2.67
CA GLY A 206 -12.42 -6.89 -1.72
C GLY A 206 -12.95 -7.19 -0.33
N ARG A 207 -13.42 -6.15 0.38
CA ARG A 207 -14.22 -6.24 1.59
C ARG A 207 -15.68 -5.97 1.27
N VAL A 208 -16.58 -6.53 2.06
CA VAL A 208 -18.00 -6.15 2.01
C VAL A 208 -18.15 -4.81 2.74
N ALA A 209 -18.01 -3.73 1.99
CA ALA A 209 -18.10 -2.37 2.49
C ALA A 209 -18.71 -1.45 1.42
N PRO A 210 -19.53 -0.46 1.80
CA PRO A 210 -20.24 0.39 0.83
C PRO A 210 -19.29 1.07 -0.14
N GLU A 211 -18.18 1.57 0.36
CA GLU A 211 -17.18 2.29 -0.43
C GLU A 211 -16.44 1.42 -1.46
N LYS A 212 -16.51 0.08 -1.35
CA LYS A 212 -15.88 -0.84 -2.31
C LYS A 212 -16.73 -1.10 -3.54
N GLY A 213 -18.00 -0.72 -3.52
CA GLY A 213 -18.87 -0.84 -4.68
C GLY A 213 -19.31 -2.26 -5.01
N ILE A 214 -19.48 -3.11 -3.98
CA ILE A 214 -19.84 -4.53 -4.19
C ILE A 214 -21.25 -4.69 -4.79
N VAL A 215 -22.18 -3.79 -4.48
CA VAL A 215 -23.54 -3.79 -5.06
C VAL A 215 -23.50 -3.26 -6.48
N GLU A 216 -22.73 -2.21 -6.72
CA GLU A 216 -22.47 -1.70 -8.07
C GLU A 216 -21.81 -2.76 -8.97
N ALA A 217 -20.98 -3.64 -8.42
CA ALA A 217 -20.44 -4.76 -9.20
C ALA A 217 -21.54 -5.76 -9.65
N ILE A 218 -22.55 -6.00 -8.79
CA ILE A 218 -23.72 -6.81 -9.16
C ILE A 218 -24.52 -6.14 -10.28
N GLU A 219 -24.76 -4.83 -10.17
CA GLU A 219 -25.50 -4.05 -11.16
C GLU A 219 -24.78 -4.01 -12.50
N ILE A 220 -23.45 -3.78 -12.50
CA ILE A 220 -22.63 -3.81 -13.73
C ILE A 220 -22.72 -5.16 -14.39
N ALA A 221 -22.59 -6.27 -13.64
CA ALA A 221 -22.66 -7.61 -14.18
C ALA A 221 -24.05 -7.91 -14.77
N HIS A 222 -25.11 -7.45 -14.09
CA HIS A 222 -26.48 -7.58 -14.58
C HIS A 222 -26.71 -6.82 -15.89
N GLU A 223 -26.31 -5.54 -15.96
CA GLU A 223 -26.44 -4.72 -17.17
C GLU A 223 -25.61 -5.27 -18.34
N ALA A 224 -24.42 -5.82 -18.04
CA ALA A 224 -23.57 -6.46 -19.05
C ALA A 224 -24.03 -7.87 -19.45
N GLY A 225 -25.06 -8.43 -18.78
CA GLY A 225 -25.56 -9.78 -19.06
C GLY A 225 -24.54 -10.89 -18.77
N ARG A 226 -23.66 -10.72 -17.77
CA ARG A 226 -22.59 -11.66 -17.43
C ARG A 226 -22.70 -12.18 -16.01
N PRO A 227 -22.31 -13.45 -15.74
CA PRO A 227 -22.18 -13.96 -14.38
C PRO A 227 -21.12 -13.16 -13.60
N LEU A 228 -21.30 -13.07 -12.28
CA LEU A 228 -20.34 -12.44 -11.38
C LEU A 228 -19.92 -13.41 -10.25
N ARG A 229 -18.63 -13.50 -10.02
CA ARG A 229 -18.04 -14.23 -8.88
C ARG A 229 -17.43 -13.21 -7.88
N ILE A 230 -17.88 -13.25 -6.64
CA ILE A 230 -17.49 -12.30 -5.61
C ILE A 230 -16.66 -13.01 -4.54
N ALA A 231 -15.41 -12.61 -4.37
CA ALA A 231 -14.58 -12.99 -3.23
C ALA A 231 -14.44 -11.78 -2.29
N ALA A 232 -15.14 -11.81 -1.15
CA ALA A 232 -15.15 -10.67 -0.25
C ALA A 232 -15.24 -11.07 1.20
N LYS A 233 -14.41 -10.41 2.05
CA LYS A 233 -14.42 -10.57 3.49
C LYS A 233 -15.57 -9.79 4.10
N VAL A 234 -16.31 -10.46 4.99
CA VAL A 234 -17.32 -9.85 5.87
C VAL A 234 -16.70 -9.57 7.23
N ALA A 235 -16.82 -8.35 7.72
CA ALA A 235 -16.40 -8.02 9.07
C ALA A 235 -17.23 -8.78 10.11
N PRO A 236 -16.66 -9.20 11.24
CA PRO A 236 -17.38 -9.94 12.28
C PRO A 236 -18.45 -9.09 12.99
N GLY A 237 -18.32 -7.76 12.92
CA GLY A 237 -19.25 -6.80 13.56
C GLY A 237 -19.05 -5.38 13.04
N GLY A 238 -19.78 -4.43 13.64
CA GLY A 238 -19.71 -3.01 13.29
C GLY A 238 -20.38 -2.63 11.97
N PRO A 239 -20.14 -1.41 11.46
CA PRO A 239 -20.86 -0.86 10.30
C PRO A 239 -20.75 -1.71 9.02
N GLU A 240 -19.62 -2.37 8.78
CA GLU A 240 -19.47 -3.25 7.61
C GLU A 240 -20.34 -4.52 7.73
N ARG A 241 -20.52 -5.04 8.94
CA ARG A 241 -21.44 -6.16 9.19
C ARG A 241 -22.90 -5.75 9.01
N GLU A 242 -23.26 -4.57 9.49
CA GLU A 242 -24.60 -4.00 9.29
C GLU A 242 -24.88 -3.78 7.79
N TYR A 243 -23.90 -3.30 7.04
CA TYR A 243 -24.02 -3.15 5.57
C TYR A 243 -24.19 -4.52 4.87
N TYR A 244 -23.45 -5.54 5.32
CA TYR A 244 -23.63 -6.90 4.80
C TYR A 244 -25.06 -7.37 4.97
N ASP A 245 -25.62 -7.27 6.19
CA ASP A 245 -26.94 -7.78 6.52
C ASP A 245 -28.07 -6.98 5.86
N ALA A 246 -27.92 -5.64 5.82
CA ALA A 246 -29.00 -4.75 5.37
C ALA A 246 -28.99 -4.47 3.86
N VAL A 247 -27.84 -4.56 3.19
CA VAL A 247 -27.70 -4.11 1.80
C VAL A 247 -27.14 -5.21 0.89
N PHE A 248 -25.96 -5.74 1.19
CA PHE A 248 -25.30 -6.69 0.29
C PHE A 248 -26.05 -8.03 0.21
N LYS A 249 -26.45 -8.61 1.35
CA LYS A 249 -27.15 -9.89 1.37
C LYS A 249 -28.48 -9.85 0.61
N PRO A 250 -29.35 -8.84 0.77
CA PRO A 250 -30.54 -8.68 -0.05
C PRO A 250 -30.26 -8.54 -1.55
N ALA A 251 -29.23 -7.77 -1.92
CA ALA A 251 -28.83 -7.63 -3.33
C ALA A 251 -28.33 -8.95 -3.93
N LEU A 252 -27.55 -9.72 -3.17
CA LEU A 252 -27.09 -11.05 -3.55
C LEU A 252 -28.27 -12.03 -3.72
N ASP A 253 -29.21 -12.05 -2.76
CA ASP A 253 -30.40 -12.90 -2.82
C ASP A 253 -31.28 -12.55 -4.04
N ALA A 254 -31.40 -11.26 -4.37
CA ALA A 254 -32.15 -10.79 -5.55
C ALA A 254 -31.48 -11.16 -6.88
N ALA A 255 -30.13 -11.15 -6.93
CA ALA A 255 -29.37 -11.52 -8.10
C ALA A 255 -29.44 -13.02 -8.44
N GLY A 256 -29.75 -13.86 -7.46
CA GLY A 256 -29.94 -15.31 -7.61
C GLY A 256 -28.69 -16.01 -8.19
N SER A 257 -28.91 -16.90 -9.15
CA SER A 257 -27.84 -17.72 -9.72
C SER A 257 -26.87 -16.98 -10.65
N SER A 258 -27.11 -15.70 -10.95
CA SER A 258 -26.19 -14.89 -11.76
C SER A 258 -24.98 -14.42 -10.96
N VAL A 259 -25.01 -14.50 -9.65
CA VAL A 259 -23.95 -14.08 -8.74
C VAL A 259 -23.55 -15.22 -7.80
N GLU A 260 -22.28 -15.59 -7.81
CA GLU A 260 -21.68 -16.56 -6.89
C GLU A 260 -20.86 -15.83 -5.82
N TYR A 261 -21.26 -15.93 -4.56
CA TYR A 261 -20.50 -15.40 -3.43
C TYR A 261 -19.62 -16.49 -2.82
N LEU A 262 -18.29 -16.29 -2.88
CA LEU A 262 -17.27 -17.25 -2.48
C LEU A 262 -16.75 -17.04 -1.04
N GLY A 263 -17.19 -15.95 -0.37
CA GLY A 263 -16.62 -15.57 0.91
C GLY A 263 -15.21 -15.01 0.81
N GLU A 264 -14.45 -15.07 1.89
CA GLU A 264 -13.03 -14.70 1.92
C GLU A 264 -12.18 -15.84 1.35
N LEU A 265 -11.34 -15.54 0.36
CA LEU A 265 -10.47 -16.52 -0.28
C LEU A 265 -9.00 -16.36 0.17
N ALA A 266 -8.30 -17.47 0.30
CA ALA A 266 -6.85 -17.50 0.39
C ALA A 266 -6.20 -16.95 -0.89
N GLN A 267 -4.91 -16.57 -0.81
CA GLN A 267 -4.20 -15.95 -1.93
C GLN A 267 -4.27 -16.78 -3.22
N ALA A 268 -3.99 -18.09 -3.14
CA ALA A 268 -3.94 -18.95 -4.32
C ALA A 268 -5.31 -19.10 -5.02
N ASP A 269 -6.39 -19.17 -4.23
CA ASP A 269 -7.75 -19.26 -4.76
C ASP A 269 -8.21 -17.93 -5.37
N ARG A 270 -7.80 -16.80 -4.76
CA ARG A 270 -8.04 -15.46 -5.28
C ARG A 270 -7.31 -15.22 -6.60
N ASP A 271 -6.05 -15.66 -6.69
CA ASP A 271 -5.26 -15.56 -7.91
C ASP A 271 -5.86 -16.43 -9.03
N THR A 272 -6.37 -17.61 -8.68
CA THR A 272 -7.11 -18.48 -9.60
C THR A 272 -8.41 -17.82 -10.07
N LEU A 273 -9.16 -17.20 -9.16
CA LEU A 273 -10.36 -16.44 -9.51
C LEU A 273 -10.05 -15.33 -10.52
N PHE A 274 -9.00 -14.55 -10.30
CA PHE A 274 -8.57 -13.53 -11.25
C PHE A 274 -8.19 -14.16 -12.60
N ALA A 275 -7.35 -15.20 -12.61
CA ALA A 275 -6.84 -15.81 -13.84
C ALA A 275 -7.93 -16.39 -14.72
N GLU A 276 -9.03 -16.90 -14.13
CA GLU A 276 -10.16 -17.48 -14.83
C GLU A 276 -11.22 -16.45 -15.26
N SER A 277 -11.21 -15.25 -14.70
CA SER A 277 -12.24 -14.26 -14.94
C SER A 277 -12.11 -13.54 -16.29
N TYR A 278 -13.27 -13.12 -16.83
CA TYR A 278 -13.34 -12.33 -18.05
C TYR A 278 -12.75 -10.94 -17.84
N ALA A 279 -13.18 -10.24 -16.78
CA ALA A 279 -12.62 -8.98 -16.28
C ALA A 279 -12.82 -8.88 -14.78
N ALA A 280 -12.02 -8.05 -14.12
CA ALA A 280 -12.19 -7.72 -12.71
C ALA A 280 -12.82 -6.33 -12.55
N LEU A 281 -13.81 -6.22 -11.66
CA LEU A 281 -14.54 -4.99 -11.40
C LEU A 281 -14.00 -4.27 -10.17
N MET A 282 -13.77 -2.96 -10.32
CA MET A 282 -13.41 -2.05 -9.22
C MET A 282 -14.27 -0.78 -9.25
N PRO A 283 -15.58 -0.89 -8.99
CA PRO A 283 -16.53 0.21 -9.14
C PRO A 283 -16.58 1.14 -7.90
N GLY A 284 -15.80 0.86 -6.88
CA GLY A 284 -15.85 1.58 -5.60
C GLY A 284 -15.71 3.08 -5.73
N SER A 285 -16.35 3.79 -4.81
CA SER A 285 -16.24 5.26 -4.66
C SER A 285 -15.10 5.69 -3.74
N TRP A 286 -14.37 4.74 -3.19
CA TRP A 286 -13.25 4.94 -2.28
C TRP A 286 -11.98 5.31 -3.05
N PRO A 287 -11.32 6.43 -2.72
CA PRO A 287 -10.03 6.77 -3.32
C PRO A 287 -8.96 5.82 -2.77
N GLU A 288 -8.80 4.66 -3.41
CA GLU A 288 -7.80 3.68 -3.02
C GLU A 288 -6.43 4.33 -2.90
N PRO A 289 -5.74 4.21 -1.75
CA PRO A 289 -4.38 4.73 -1.61
C PRO A 289 -3.40 4.09 -2.59
N PHE A 290 -3.67 2.83 -3.00
CA PHE A 290 -2.93 2.15 -4.05
C PHE A 290 -3.84 1.25 -4.89
N GLY A 291 -4.29 0.09 -4.38
CA GLY A 291 -5.13 -0.86 -5.11
C GLY A 291 -4.40 -2.17 -5.43
N LEU A 292 -4.03 -2.94 -4.40
CA LEU A 292 -3.33 -4.22 -4.57
C LEU A 292 -4.13 -5.21 -5.43
N ALA A 293 -5.46 -5.28 -5.25
CA ALA A 293 -6.32 -6.15 -6.04
C ALA A 293 -6.25 -5.84 -7.55
N ALA A 294 -6.01 -4.57 -7.92
CA ALA A 294 -5.83 -4.18 -9.32
C ALA A 294 -4.56 -4.80 -9.91
N ILE A 295 -3.41 -4.66 -9.24
CA ILE A 295 -2.16 -5.23 -9.75
C ILE A 295 -2.17 -6.76 -9.73
N GLU A 296 -2.88 -7.39 -8.81
CA GLU A 296 -3.07 -8.85 -8.75
C GLU A 296 -3.88 -9.35 -9.96
N ALA A 297 -5.01 -8.71 -10.25
CA ALA A 297 -5.83 -9.05 -11.40
C ALA A 297 -5.05 -8.90 -12.72
N LEU A 298 -4.37 -7.75 -12.88
CA LEU A 298 -3.55 -7.48 -14.07
C LEU A 298 -2.36 -8.45 -14.19
N ALA A 299 -1.78 -8.91 -13.08
CA ALA A 299 -0.72 -9.91 -13.09
C ALA A 299 -1.21 -11.28 -13.56
N CYS A 300 -2.46 -11.61 -13.31
CA CYS A 300 -3.13 -12.77 -13.91
C CYS A 300 -3.51 -12.54 -15.38
N GLY A 301 -3.19 -11.37 -15.93
CA GLY A 301 -3.57 -10.95 -17.27
C GLY A 301 -5.06 -10.59 -17.39
N THR A 302 -5.75 -10.36 -16.29
CA THR A 302 -7.18 -10.05 -16.27
C THR A 302 -7.41 -8.56 -16.37
N PRO A 303 -8.09 -8.06 -17.42
CA PRO A 303 -8.37 -6.65 -17.58
C PRO A 303 -9.23 -6.10 -16.44
N LEU A 304 -9.08 -4.82 -16.16
CA LEU A 304 -9.89 -4.12 -15.17
C LEU A 304 -10.99 -3.28 -15.81
N ILE A 305 -12.12 -3.20 -15.12
CA ILE A 305 -13.13 -2.16 -15.31
C ILE A 305 -13.26 -1.45 -13.99
N ALA A 306 -12.91 -0.18 -13.96
CA ALA A 306 -12.71 0.54 -12.70
C ALA A 306 -13.29 1.96 -12.75
N ARG A 307 -13.61 2.52 -11.59
CA ARG A 307 -13.86 3.95 -11.45
C ARG A 307 -12.52 4.71 -11.49
N ARG A 308 -12.51 5.88 -12.13
CA ARG A 308 -11.32 6.73 -12.22
C ARG A 308 -11.11 7.51 -10.92
N ILE A 309 -10.66 6.83 -9.85
CA ILE A 309 -10.52 7.41 -8.51
C ILE A 309 -9.27 6.90 -7.78
N GLY A 310 -8.77 7.68 -6.83
CA GLY A 310 -7.61 7.31 -6.02
C GLY A 310 -6.37 7.06 -6.86
N ALA A 311 -5.61 6.04 -6.53
CA ALA A 311 -4.41 5.64 -7.26
C ALA A 311 -4.69 4.76 -8.50
N LEU A 312 -5.94 4.36 -8.77
CA LEU A 312 -6.26 3.50 -9.93
C LEU A 312 -5.78 4.08 -11.27
N PRO A 313 -5.81 5.43 -11.51
CA PRO A 313 -5.24 6.01 -12.73
C PRO A 313 -3.71 5.87 -12.87
N GLU A 314 -3.01 5.52 -11.79
CA GLU A 314 -1.57 5.23 -11.84
C GLU A 314 -1.30 3.76 -12.22
N ILE A 315 -2.28 2.89 -12.02
CA ILE A 315 -2.19 1.45 -12.26
C ILE A 315 -2.77 1.08 -13.61
N LEU A 316 -4.01 1.47 -13.87
CA LEU A 316 -4.77 1.14 -15.06
C LEU A 316 -4.50 2.15 -16.18
N ARG A 317 -3.95 1.69 -17.29
CA ARG A 317 -3.84 2.46 -18.53
C ARG A 317 -5.10 2.20 -19.37
N ASP A 318 -5.90 3.24 -19.54
CA ASP A 318 -7.19 3.20 -20.24
C ASP A 318 -7.04 2.71 -21.69
N GLY A 319 -7.85 1.73 -22.10
CA GLY A 319 -7.76 1.09 -23.40
C GLY A 319 -6.58 0.12 -23.61
N ILE A 320 -5.74 -0.10 -22.57
CA ILE A 320 -4.56 -0.99 -22.64
C ILE A 320 -4.65 -2.09 -21.59
N ASP A 321 -4.83 -1.72 -20.31
CA ASP A 321 -4.92 -2.67 -19.20
C ASP A 321 -6.37 -2.95 -18.80
N GLY A 322 -7.31 -2.19 -19.34
CA GLY A 322 -8.74 -2.19 -19.05
C GLY A 322 -9.36 -0.86 -19.39
N PHE A 323 -10.50 -0.54 -18.78
CA PHE A 323 -11.25 0.67 -19.07
C PHE A 323 -11.74 1.35 -17.79
N PHE A 324 -11.88 2.67 -17.86
CA PHE A 324 -12.57 3.44 -16.83
C PHE A 324 -14.02 3.69 -17.24
N GLY A 325 -14.91 3.73 -16.22
CA GLY A 325 -16.28 4.21 -16.33
C GLY A 325 -16.63 5.06 -15.10
N ASP A 326 -17.45 6.08 -15.32
CA ASP A 326 -17.81 7.04 -14.25
C ASP A 326 -19.01 6.55 -13.42
N ASP A 327 -19.83 5.67 -13.98
CA ASP A 327 -21.00 5.07 -13.34
C ASP A 327 -21.19 3.60 -13.76
N VAL A 328 -22.20 2.93 -13.20
CA VAL A 328 -22.54 1.53 -13.45
C VAL A 328 -22.74 1.27 -14.93
N THR A 329 -23.57 2.09 -15.59
CA THR A 329 -23.91 1.91 -17.01
C THR A 329 -22.69 2.09 -17.92
N ALA A 330 -21.89 3.14 -17.67
CA ALA A 330 -20.65 3.36 -18.41
C ALA A 330 -19.66 2.18 -18.26
N MET A 331 -19.55 1.61 -17.03
CA MET A 331 -18.73 0.43 -16.79
C MET A 331 -19.27 -0.82 -17.48
N ALA A 332 -20.59 -1.04 -17.45
CA ALA A 332 -21.23 -2.18 -18.11
C ALA A 332 -20.98 -2.18 -19.62
N TYR A 333 -21.07 -1.02 -20.27
CA TYR A 333 -20.73 -0.88 -21.70
C TYR A 333 -19.27 -1.24 -22.02
N LYS A 334 -18.34 -1.03 -21.06
CA LYS A 334 -16.92 -1.36 -21.26
C LYS A 334 -16.61 -2.85 -21.12
N VAL A 335 -17.55 -3.65 -20.60
CA VAL A 335 -17.29 -5.09 -20.36
C VAL A 335 -16.92 -5.81 -21.66
N ASP A 336 -17.63 -5.58 -22.75
CA ASP A 336 -17.35 -6.27 -24.00
C ASP A 336 -16.09 -5.74 -24.72
N GLU A 337 -15.70 -4.49 -24.47
CA GLU A 337 -14.50 -3.89 -25.06
C GLU A 337 -13.21 -4.58 -24.59
N VAL A 338 -13.20 -5.23 -23.39
CA VAL A 338 -12.02 -5.94 -22.87
C VAL A 338 -11.58 -7.12 -23.73
N ALA A 339 -12.46 -7.62 -24.61
CA ALA A 339 -12.12 -8.71 -25.55
C ALA A 339 -10.99 -8.32 -26.53
N SER A 340 -10.83 -7.03 -26.82
CA SER A 340 -9.80 -6.50 -27.70
C SER A 340 -8.41 -6.41 -27.07
N LEU A 341 -8.31 -6.55 -25.73
CA LEU A 341 -7.08 -6.30 -24.99
C LEU A 341 -6.13 -7.53 -25.00
N ASP A 342 -4.84 -7.27 -25.13
CA ASP A 342 -3.81 -8.31 -25.05
C ASP A 342 -3.44 -8.60 -23.57
N ARG A 343 -3.99 -9.68 -23.05
CA ARG A 343 -3.77 -10.11 -21.66
C ARG A 343 -2.31 -10.45 -21.32
N ARG A 344 -1.50 -10.88 -22.33
CA ARG A 344 -0.07 -11.12 -22.13
C ARG A 344 0.69 -9.82 -21.97
N ALA A 345 0.34 -8.83 -22.79
CA ALA A 345 0.92 -7.49 -22.69
C ALA A 345 0.53 -6.80 -21.37
N ILE A 346 -0.73 -6.96 -20.92
CA ILE A 346 -1.21 -6.51 -19.61
C ILE A 346 -0.33 -7.07 -18.50
N ARG A 347 -0.20 -8.41 -18.42
CA ARG A 347 0.64 -9.09 -17.44
C ARG A 347 2.09 -8.62 -17.47
N ALA A 348 2.72 -8.60 -18.64
CA ALA A 348 4.12 -8.20 -18.77
C ALA A 348 4.35 -6.78 -18.29
N SER A 349 3.42 -5.88 -18.59
CA SER A 349 3.48 -4.49 -18.15
C SER A 349 3.35 -4.33 -16.65
N VAL A 350 2.37 -4.98 -16.01
CA VAL A 350 2.15 -4.82 -14.57
C VAL A 350 3.30 -5.42 -13.76
N ILE A 351 3.84 -6.57 -14.19
CA ILE A 351 5.02 -7.18 -13.55
C ILE A 351 6.20 -6.21 -13.62
N LYS A 352 6.47 -5.59 -14.77
CA LYS A 352 7.54 -4.61 -14.90
C LYS A 352 7.34 -3.39 -14.00
N ARG A 353 6.11 -2.91 -13.80
CA ARG A 353 5.81 -1.66 -13.09
C ARG A 353 5.69 -1.81 -11.58
N PHE A 354 5.17 -2.96 -11.12
CA PHE A 354 4.74 -3.16 -9.73
C PHE A 354 5.30 -4.45 -9.12
N SER A 355 6.47 -4.89 -9.56
CA SER A 355 7.15 -6.01 -8.92
C SER A 355 7.71 -5.61 -7.55
N VAL A 356 7.95 -6.61 -6.70
CA VAL A 356 8.58 -6.43 -5.39
C VAL A 356 10.00 -5.88 -5.53
N GLU A 357 10.72 -6.31 -6.56
CA GLU A 357 12.08 -5.85 -6.86
C GLU A 357 12.09 -4.34 -7.12
N ARG A 358 11.14 -3.85 -7.96
CA ARG A 358 11.04 -2.43 -8.26
C ARG A 358 10.64 -1.58 -7.05
N MET A 359 9.75 -2.09 -6.21
CA MET A 359 9.41 -1.45 -4.94
C MET A 359 10.65 -1.35 -4.04
N THR A 360 11.42 -2.43 -3.94
CA THR A 360 12.63 -2.50 -3.12
C THR A 360 13.70 -1.55 -3.64
N ASP A 361 13.90 -1.46 -4.97
CA ASP A 361 14.79 -0.45 -5.58
C ASP A 361 14.44 0.96 -5.09
N GLY A 362 13.15 1.29 -5.06
CA GLY A 362 12.67 2.57 -4.56
C GLY A 362 13.03 2.80 -3.10
N TYR A 363 12.81 1.81 -2.24
CA TYR A 363 13.16 1.94 -0.82
C TYR A 363 14.66 1.98 -0.58
N GLU A 364 15.49 1.23 -1.30
CA GLU A 364 16.95 1.33 -1.17
C GLU A 364 17.46 2.72 -1.51
N VAL A 365 16.89 3.39 -2.53
CA VAL A 365 17.22 4.79 -2.84
C VAL A 365 16.86 5.70 -1.66
N VAL A 366 15.68 5.52 -1.06
CA VAL A 366 15.26 6.29 0.14
C VAL A 366 16.21 6.03 1.30
N TYR A 367 16.53 4.76 1.59
CA TYR A 367 17.42 4.39 2.70
C TYR A 367 18.81 5.02 2.56
N ARG A 368 19.41 4.92 1.37
CA ARG A 368 20.72 5.52 1.08
C ARG A 368 20.68 7.03 1.23
N SER A 369 19.63 7.67 0.69
CA SER A 369 19.42 9.12 0.83
C SER A 369 19.33 9.55 2.30
N MET A 370 18.55 8.84 3.11
CA MET A 370 18.39 9.12 4.55
C MET A 370 19.69 8.93 5.34
N LEU A 371 20.56 8.02 4.90
CA LEU A 371 21.88 7.76 5.50
C LEU A 371 22.99 8.66 4.96
N GLY A 372 22.70 9.51 3.96
CA GLY A 372 23.71 10.36 3.29
C GLY A 372 24.71 9.56 2.46
N ILE A 373 24.34 8.34 2.00
CA ILE A 373 25.17 7.48 1.17
C ILE A 373 24.93 7.87 -0.29
N SER A 374 25.92 8.46 -0.94
CA SER A 374 25.87 8.79 -2.37
C SER A 374 26.15 7.55 -3.21
N GLU A 375 25.35 7.26 -4.24
CA GLU A 375 25.70 6.27 -5.25
C GLU A 375 26.79 6.84 -6.19
N PRO A 376 27.88 6.10 -6.44
CA PRO A 376 28.81 6.50 -7.48
C PRO A 376 28.13 6.28 -8.83
N GLY A 377 27.63 7.35 -9.46
CA GLY A 377 27.26 7.37 -10.88
C GLY A 377 25.77 7.32 -11.23
N SER A 378 24.82 7.49 -10.31
CA SER A 378 23.42 7.58 -10.69
C SER A 378 23.07 8.97 -11.22
N VAL A 379 23.30 9.19 -12.50
CA VAL A 379 22.56 10.19 -13.28
C VAL A 379 21.13 9.65 -13.40
N ALA A 380 20.18 10.38 -12.86
CA ALA A 380 18.77 10.04 -12.91
C ALA A 380 18.31 9.80 -14.36
N SER A 381 18.31 8.55 -14.81
CA SER A 381 17.67 8.15 -16.06
C SER A 381 16.18 8.00 -15.80
N GLY A 382 15.49 9.14 -15.75
CA GLY A 382 14.03 9.18 -15.69
C GLY A 382 13.46 8.86 -17.07
N ALA A 383 13.23 7.61 -17.37
CA ALA A 383 12.28 7.23 -18.41
C ALA A 383 10.88 7.22 -17.84
N ASP A 384 9.97 7.83 -18.54
CA ASP A 384 8.57 8.14 -18.23
C ASP A 384 7.68 6.89 -18.35
N ASP A 385 7.95 5.87 -17.54
CA ASP A 385 7.23 4.56 -17.54
C ASP A 385 6.33 4.36 -16.32
N GLY A 386 5.71 5.43 -15.81
CA GLY A 386 4.55 5.35 -14.88
C GLY A 386 4.79 4.74 -13.49
N GLY A 387 5.98 4.33 -13.13
CA GLY A 387 6.32 3.79 -11.81
C GLY A 387 7.80 3.94 -11.52
N GLY A 388 8.16 4.80 -10.58
CA GLY A 388 9.52 5.04 -10.15
C GLY A 388 9.54 5.99 -8.95
N VAL A 389 10.65 5.96 -8.22
CA VAL A 389 10.95 6.97 -7.21
C VAL A 389 10.92 8.33 -7.88
N ILE A 390 10.00 9.20 -7.48
CA ILE A 390 9.98 10.58 -7.95
C ILE A 390 10.89 11.37 -7.00
N PRO A 391 12.04 11.90 -7.46
CA PRO A 391 12.90 12.72 -6.61
C PRO A 391 12.14 13.93 -6.07
N PRO A 392 12.41 14.38 -4.84
CA PRO A 392 11.79 15.55 -4.22
C PRO A 392 11.78 16.80 -5.08
N GLU A 393 12.81 16.99 -5.91
CA GLU A 393 12.97 18.11 -6.85
C GLU A 393 11.86 18.17 -7.92
N ARG A 394 11.33 17.02 -8.38
CA ARG A 394 10.21 17.00 -9.33
C ARG A 394 8.85 17.27 -8.67
N LEU A 395 8.69 16.98 -7.38
CA LEU A 395 7.52 17.39 -6.61
C LEU A 395 7.51 18.90 -6.38
N ALA A 396 8.67 19.52 -6.17
CA ALA A 396 8.82 20.96 -6.05
C ALA A 396 8.58 21.72 -7.39
N ALA A 397 9.01 21.17 -8.52
CA ALA A 397 8.82 21.79 -9.83
C ALA A 397 7.34 21.86 -10.26
N ARG A 398 6.51 20.90 -9.86
CA ARG A 398 5.04 20.93 -10.08
C ARG A 398 4.32 21.99 -9.23
N ARG A 399 4.96 22.50 -8.16
CA ARG A 399 4.45 23.63 -7.35
C ARG A 399 4.43 24.95 -8.13
N THR A 400 5.46 25.24 -8.92
CA THR A 400 5.58 26.51 -9.66
C THR A 400 4.57 26.60 -10.81
N ASP A 401 4.25 25.51 -11.48
CA ASP A 401 3.28 25.52 -12.58
C ASP A 401 1.82 25.70 -12.11
N ARG A 402 1.45 25.22 -10.91
CA ARG A 402 0.08 25.42 -10.38
C ARG A 402 -0.15 26.81 -9.79
N GLN A 403 0.87 27.43 -9.18
CA GLN A 403 0.75 28.81 -8.68
C GLN A 403 0.65 29.82 -9.82
N GLY A 404 1.26 29.55 -10.97
CA GLY A 404 1.11 30.37 -12.19
C GLY A 404 -0.26 30.28 -12.85
N ALA A 405 -1.01 29.19 -12.64
CA ALA A 405 -2.34 28.99 -13.21
C ALA A 405 -3.47 29.59 -12.36
N VAL A 406 -3.28 29.72 -11.03
CA VAL A 406 -4.29 30.31 -10.11
C VAL A 406 -4.22 31.85 -10.12
N ALA A 407 -3.08 32.45 -10.45
CA ALA A 407 -2.90 33.90 -10.56
C ALA A 407 -3.43 34.51 -11.89
N ARG A 408 -3.97 33.70 -12.79
CA ARG A 408 -4.51 34.13 -14.10
C ARG A 408 -6.00 33.82 -14.30
N ARG A 409 -6.77 33.67 -13.22
CA ARG A 409 -8.23 33.62 -13.28
C ARG A 409 -8.86 34.68 -12.39
#